data_bc9d642a6d8021fc7a8baeee5cc61dfe
#
_entry.id   bc9d642a6d8021fc7a8baeee5cc61dfe
#
_cell.length_a   1.000
_cell.length_b   1.000
_cell.length_c   1.000
_cell.angle_alpha   90.00
_cell.angle_beta   90.00
_cell.angle_gamma   90.00
#
_symmetry.space_group_name_H-M   'P 1'
#
loop_
_entity.id
_entity.type
_entity.pdbx_description
1 polymer ?
#
loop_
_entity_poly.entity_id
_entity_poly.type
_entity_poly.pdbx_seq_one_letter_code
_entity_poly.pdbx_strand_id
1 'polypeptide(L)'
;MKISYLSLLLGPALLLGGCGSDDDNSNVGGEITPPPPVEKPSQDIAEASSIELTLNSFDPDSGQVTFALQNAEGKALTNAAKYQITYFGYPAEEQASTKPKAWKRWHVTYGYSCDPATECAEPLQALDSAGSYSFSPSGLDWDANAASGAVSRYKVAIEVFGTEISNELTLYSPTTGEGAN
;
A
#
# COMPACT_ATOMS: atom_id res chain seq x y z
N MET A 1 19.80 -18.14 -45.03
CA MET A 1 18.79 -18.05 -46.10
C MET A 1 18.08 -16.73 -45.95
N LYS A 2 18.34 -15.81 -46.90
CA LYS A 2 17.75 -14.46 -46.98
C LYS A 2 16.28 -14.57 -47.37
N ILE A 3 15.41 -13.71 -46.90
CA ILE A 3 14.42 -13.02 -47.73
C ILE A 3 13.93 -11.79 -46.96
N SER A 4 14.26 -10.63 -47.52
CA SER A 4 13.69 -9.31 -47.26
C SER A 4 12.38 -9.19 -48.06
N TYR A 5 11.37 -8.51 -47.51
CA TYR A 5 10.46 -7.70 -48.32
C TYR A 5 10.05 -6.43 -47.59
N LEU A 6 10.40 -5.40 -48.20
CA LEU A 6 10.14 -3.96 -48.19
C LEU A 6 8.79 -3.66 -48.89
N SER A 7 7.95 -2.79 -48.34
CA SER A 7 6.94 -1.98 -49.03
C SER A 7 6.33 -1.01 -47.98
N LEU A 8 6.60 0.15 -47.92
CA LEU A 8 6.49 1.46 -48.60
C LEU A 8 5.11 1.67 -49.24
N LEU A 9 4.29 2.57 -48.66
CA LEU A 9 3.39 3.47 -49.35
C LEU A 9 2.93 4.61 -48.44
N LEU A 10 3.32 5.73 -48.83
CA LEU A 10 3.01 7.13 -48.72
C LEU A 10 1.53 7.46 -48.93
N GLY A 11 1.04 8.48 -48.20
CA GLY A 11 -0.14 9.25 -48.59
C GLY A 11 -0.43 10.39 -47.64
N PRO A 12 -0.13 11.67 -48.01
CA PRO A 12 -0.55 12.85 -47.24
C PRO A 12 -1.88 13.37 -47.77
N ALA A 13 -2.78 13.77 -46.87
CA ALA A 13 -3.92 14.63 -47.21
C ALA A 13 -3.95 15.85 -46.29
N LEU A 14 -3.44 16.93 -46.81
CA LEU A 14 -3.68 18.30 -46.32
C LEU A 14 -5.08 18.72 -46.77
N LEU A 15 -5.91 19.19 -45.83
CA LEU A 15 -7.03 20.04 -46.11
C LEU A 15 -6.95 21.28 -45.23
N LEU A 16 -6.52 22.35 -45.87
CA LEU A 16 -6.65 23.74 -45.45
C LEU A 16 -8.06 24.26 -45.79
N GLY A 17 -8.68 24.93 -44.87
CA GLY A 17 -9.90 25.74 -45.07
C GLY A 17 -10.51 26.04 -43.72
N GLY A 18 -10.65 27.24 -43.31
CA GLY A 18 -10.90 28.52 -43.78
C GLY A 18 -10.93 29.51 -42.63
N CYS A 19 -10.37 30.68 -42.82
CA CYS A 19 -10.57 31.87 -42.00
C CYS A 19 -12.04 32.29 -42.04
N GLY A 20 -12.60 32.56 -40.87
CA GLY A 20 -13.78 33.34 -40.65
C GLY A 20 -13.50 34.27 -39.45
N SER A 21 -13.20 35.52 -39.73
CA SER A 21 -13.19 36.56 -38.74
C SER A 21 -14.65 36.94 -38.43
N ASP A 22 -15.03 36.92 -37.18
CA ASP A 22 -16.04 37.83 -36.64
C ASP A 22 -15.73 38.03 -35.15
N ASP A 23 -15.49 39.32 -34.85
CA ASP A 23 -15.37 39.88 -33.52
C ASP A 23 -16.69 39.68 -32.75
N ASP A 24 -16.65 38.95 -31.63
CA ASP A 24 -17.54 39.27 -30.53
C ASP A 24 -16.87 38.86 -29.20
N ASN A 25 -16.52 39.91 -28.49
CA ASN A 25 -16.04 39.95 -27.13
C ASN A 25 -17.08 39.32 -26.18
N SER A 26 -16.87 38.06 -25.78
CA SER A 26 -17.52 37.50 -24.63
C SER A 26 -16.50 36.72 -23.81
N ASN A 27 -15.95 37.46 -22.84
CA ASN A 27 -15.14 36.91 -21.75
C ASN A 27 -15.97 35.91 -20.94
N VAL A 28 -15.99 34.65 -21.37
CA VAL A 28 -16.43 33.51 -20.56
C VAL A 28 -15.15 32.79 -20.11
N GLY A 29 -14.62 33.25 -18.99
CA GLY A 29 -13.68 32.46 -18.20
C GLY A 29 -14.34 31.15 -17.83
N GLY A 30 -14.28 30.19 -18.73
CA GLY A 30 -14.63 28.81 -18.44
C GLY A 30 -13.58 28.29 -17.46
N GLU A 31 -13.92 28.29 -16.20
CA GLU A 31 -13.22 27.56 -15.16
C GLU A 31 -13.16 26.10 -15.61
N ILE A 32 -11.98 25.67 -16.05
CA ILE A 32 -11.73 24.27 -16.39
C ILE A 32 -11.70 23.53 -15.04
N THR A 33 -12.89 23.14 -14.55
CA THR A 33 -12.97 22.22 -13.44
C THR A 33 -12.30 20.91 -13.90
N PRO A 34 -11.25 20.43 -13.20
CA PRO A 34 -10.67 19.13 -13.52
C PRO A 34 -11.78 18.06 -13.47
N PRO A 35 -11.75 17.06 -14.37
CA PRO A 35 -12.73 16.00 -14.34
C PRO A 35 -12.72 15.36 -12.94
N PRO A 36 -13.90 14.98 -12.40
CA PRO A 36 -13.96 14.34 -11.10
C PRO A 36 -13.06 13.10 -11.09
N PRO A 37 -12.41 12.80 -9.97
CA PRO A 37 -11.61 11.60 -9.83
C PRO A 37 -12.43 10.38 -10.23
N VAL A 38 -11.90 9.55 -11.11
CA VAL A 38 -12.54 8.27 -11.45
C VAL A 38 -12.46 7.39 -10.21
N GLU A 39 -13.58 7.24 -9.52
CA GLU A 39 -13.67 6.34 -8.38
C GLU A 39 -13.42 4.90 -8.85
N LYS A 40 -12.48 4.22 -8.21
CA LYS A 40 -12.26 2.79 -8.46
C LYS A 40 -13.51 2.02 -8.00
N PRO A 41 -13.94 1.00 -8.77
CA PRO A 41 -14.98 0.10 -8.30
C PRO A 41 -14.61 -0.45 -6.93
N SER A 42 -15.55 -0.45 -6.00
CA SER A 42 -15.32 -0.95 -4.64
C SER A 42 -16.28 -2.07 -4.29
N GLN A 43 -15.89 -2.86 -3.28
CA GLN A 43 -16.66 -3.97 -2.73
C GLN A 43 -16.45 -4.00 -1.21
N ASP A 44 -17.46 -4.41 -0.46
CA ASP A 44 -17.29 -4.68 0.97
C ASP A 44 -16.40 -5.90 1.18
N ILE A 45 -15.43 -5.79 2.10
CA ILE A 45 -14.50 -6.89 2.41
C ILE A 45 -15.21 -8.14 2.92
N ALA A 46 -16.38 -7.99 3.55
CA ALA A 46 -17.18 -9.11 4.04
C ALA A 46 -17.77 -9.96 2.90
N GLU A 47 -17.90 -9.39 1.70
CA GLU A 47 -18.41 -10.05 0.50
C GLU A 47 -17.27 -10.54 -0.43
N ALA A 48 -16.02 -10.24 -0.08
CA ALA A 48 -14.88 -10.57 -0.92
C ALA A 48 -14.60 -12.08 -0.90
N SER A 49 -14.24 -12.61 -2.06
CA SER A 49 -13.77 -13.99 -2.24
C SER A 49 -12.24 -14.09 -2.30
N SER A 50 -11.54 -12.97 -2.34
CA SER A 50 -10.09 -12.86 -2.31
C SER A 50 -9.68 -11.53 -1.71
N ILE A 51 -8.52 -11.48 -1.05
CA ILE A 51 -7.92 -10.27 -0.50
C ILE A 51 -6.46 -10.23 -0.95
N GLU A 52 -6.11 -9.20 -1.70
CA GLU A 52 -4.74 -8.86 -2.06
C GLU A 52 -4.34 -7.60 -1.33
N LEU A 53 -3.22 -7.64 -0.61
CA LEU A 53 -2.67 -6.52 0.13
C LEU A 53 -1.42 -6.01 -0.57
N THR A 54 -1.38 -4.71 -0.82
CA THR A 54 -0.19 -4.00 -1.29
C THR A 54 0.24 -3.01 -0.22
N LEU A 55 1.45 -3.17 0.31
CA LEU A 55 2.03 -2.20 1.23
C LEU A 55 2.43 -0.94 0.44
N ASN A 56 1.99 0.23 0.87
CA ASN A 56 2.37 1.52 0.30
C ASN A 56 3.53 2.17 1.06
N SER A 57 3.48 2.11 2.41
CA SER A 57 4.57 2.61 3.24
C SER A 57 4.67 1.85 4.56
N PHE A 58 5.90 1.75 5.06
CA PHE A 58 6.22 1.34 6.42
C PHE A 58 7.37 2.20 6.94
N ASP A 59 7.09 2.96 7.97
CA ASP A 59 8.05 3.77 8.72
C ASP A 59 8.43 3.02 10.01
N PRO A 60 9.65 2.54 10.18
CA PRO A 60 10.04 1.78 11.37
C PRO A 60 10.13 2.63 12.63
N ASP A 61 10.36 3.96 12.53
CA ASP A 61 10.52 4.84 13.68
C ASP A 61 9.20 5.06 14.40
N SER A 62 8.12 5.28 13.65
CA SER A 62 6.76 5.45 14.19
C SER A 62 5.96 4.14 14.20
N GLY A 63 6.39 3.14 13.45
CA GLY A 63 5.62 1.93 13.17
C GLY A 63 4.44 2.16 12.22
N GLN A 64 4.24 3.37 11.70
CA GLN A 64 3.13 3.64 10.81
C GLN A 64 3.23 2.82 9.53
N VAL A 65 2.13 2.19 9.16
CA VAL A 65 1.98 1.50 7.88
C VAL A 65 0.80 2.07 7.12
N THR A 66 0.94 2.15 5.79
CA THR A 66 -0.18 2.38 4.88
C THR A 66 -0.21 1.29 3.83
N PHE A 67 -1.39 0.82 3.49
CA PHE A 67 -1.56 -0.26 2.54
C PHE A 67 -2.89 -0.13 1.78
N ALA A 68 -2.98 -0.81 0.66
CA ALA A 68 -4.20 -0.93 -0.13
C ALA A 68 -4.68 -2.38 -0.16
N LEU A 69 -5.99 -2.55 -0.15
CA LEU A 69 -6.68 -3.83 -0.27
C LEU A 69 -7.53 -3.85 -1.54
N GLN A 70 -7.39 -4.90 -2.32
CA GLN A 70 -8.23 -5.16 -3.48
C GLN A 70 -8.55 -6.65 -3.58
N ASN A 71 -9.57 -6.98 -4.36
CA ASN A 71 -9.83 -8.36 -4.73
C ASN A 71 -9.06 -8.74 -6.02
N ALA A 72 -9.11 -10.01 -6.43
CA ALA A 72 -8.45 -10.49 -7.65
C ALA A 72 -8.95 -9.81 -8.95
N GLU A 73 -10.11 -9.14 -8.91
CA GLU A 73 -10.66 -8.38 -10.04
C GLU A 73 -10.19 -6.90 -10.02
N GLY A 74 -9.39 -6.50 -9.03
CA GLY A 74 -8.88 -5.14 -8.85
C GLY A 74 -9.90 -4.18 -8.23
N LYS A 75 -11.02 -4.65 -7.69
CA LYS A 75 -11.95 -3.82 -6.93
C LYS A 75 -11.37 -3.50 -5.56
N ALA A 76 -11.44 -2.25 -5.17
CA ALA A 76 -11.02 -1.79 -3.86
C ALA A 76 -11.89 -2.42 -2.76
N LEU A 77 -11.27 -2.97 -1.70
CA LEU A 77 -12.00 -3.56 -0.57
C LEU A 77 -12.21 -2.54 0.53
N THR A 78 -13.47 -2.26 0.85
CA THR A 78 -13.89 -1.29 1.87
C THR A 78 -14.31 -1.99 3.17
N ASN A 79 -14.46 -1.21 4.25
CA ASN A 79 -14.93 -1.66 5.56
C ASN A 79 -14.02 -2.72 6.24
N ALA A 80 -12.72 -2.73 5.91
CA ALA A 80 -11.78 -3.59 6.62
C ALA A 80 -11.63 -3.12 8.07
N ALA A 81 -11.90 -4.01 9.01
CA ALA A 81 -11.86 -3.71 10.43
C ALA A 81 -11.18 -4.81 11.26
N LYS A 82 -11.23 -6.07 10.80
CA LYS A 82 -10.57 -7.19 11.48
C LYS A 82 -9.17 -7.38 10.92
N TYR A 83 -8.17 -7.34 11.81
CA TYR A 83 -6.78 -7.46 11.39
C TYR A 83 -5.89 -8.06 12.48
N GLN A 84 -4.72 -8.51 12.05
CA GLN A 84 -3.56 -8.80 12.89
C GLN A 84 -2.32 -8.18 12.23
N ILE A 85 -1.61 -7.33 12.94
CA ILE A 85 -0.36 -6.69 12.49
C ILE A 85 0.74 -7.05 13.48
N THR A 86 1.83 -7.59 12.97
CA THR A 86 2.97 -7.99 13.79
C THR A 86 4.25 -7.32 13.29
N TYR A 87 4.91 -6.60 14.17
CA TYR A 87 6.19 -5.94 13.94
C TYR A 87 7.33 -6.80 14.47
N PHE A 88 8.41 -6.85 13.73
CA PHE A 88 9.61 -7.62 14.05
C PHE A 88 10.84 -6.72 13.97
N GLY A 89 11.60 -6.67 15.05
CA GLY A 89 12.90 -6.00 15.12
C GLY A 89 14.03 -7.02 15.20
N TYR A 90 15.05 -6.87 14.37
CA TYR A 90 16.20 -7.75 14.30
C TYR A 90 17.50 -6.98 14.51
N PRO A 91 18.57 -7.63 15.04
CA PRO A 91 19.90 -7.04 15.08
C PRO A 91 20.47 -6.83 13.68
N ALA A 92 21.55 -6.07 13.58
CA ALA A 92 22.33 -5.96 12.36
C ALA A 92 22.75 -7.36 11.85
N GLU A 93 22.93 -7.49 10.54
CA GLU A 93 23.17 -8.80 9.92
C GLU A 93 24.49 -9.41 10.40
N GLU A 94 25.52 -8.61 10.55
CA GLU A 94 26.82 -9.00 11.08
C GLU A 94 26.79 -9.40 12.57
N GLN A 95 25.76 -8.99 13.31
CA GLN A 95 25.54 -9.34 14.71
C GLN A 95 24.58 -10.52 14.89
N ALA A 96 23.96 -10.97 13.81
CA ALA A 96 23.01 -12.09 13.86
C ALA A 96 23.74 -13.37 14.29
N SER A 97 23.23 -14.01 15.34
CA SER A 97 23.79 -15.28 15.82
C SER A 97 23.22 -16.45 15.04
N THR A 98 24.09 -17.38 14.63
CA THR A 98 23.68 -18.65 14.03
C THR A 98 23.17 -19.68 15.06
N LYS A 99 23.28 -19.36 16.36
CA LYS A 99 22.83 -20.26 17.43
C LYS A 99 21.32 -20.12 17.67
N PRO A 100 20.51 -21.18 17.53
CA PRO A 100 19.05 -21.08 17.66
C PRO A 100 18.55 -20.50 19.00
N LYS A 101 19.27 -20.76 20.10
CA LYS A 101 18.94 -20.20 21.42
C LYS A 101 19.14 -18.67 21.50
N ALA A 102 20.04 -18.13 20.72
CA ALA A 102 20.30 -16.70 20.69
C ALA A 102 19.23 -15.95 19.88
N TRP A 103 18.62 -16.58 18.89
CA TRP A 103 17.55 -15.96 18.10
C TRP A 103 16.39 -15.45 18.93
N LYS A 104 15.96 -16.22 19.95
CA LYS A 104 14.88 -15.81 20.86
C LYS A 104 15.23 -14.57 21.70
N ARG A 105 16.50 -14.20 21.79
CA ARG A 105 16.97 -13.06 22.57
C ARG A 105 17.27 -11.83 21.72
N TRP A 106 17.31 -11.98 20.40
CA TRP A 106 17.78 -10.99 19.47
C TRP A 106 16.72 -10.48 18.50
N HIS A 107 15.46 -10.79 18.72
CA HIS A 107 14.38 -10.14 18.03
C HIS A 107 13.37 -9.58 19.03
N VAL A 108 12.81 -8.46 18.67
CA VAL A 108 11.69 -7.82 19.37
C VAL A 108 10.47 -8.01 18.52
N THR A 109 9.32 -8.35 19.14
CA THR A 109 8.07 -8.58 18.43
C THR A 109 6.95 -7.84 19.14
N TYR A 110 6.16 -7.09 18.38
CA TYR A 110 4.95 -6.43 18.83
C TYR A 110 3.78 -6.88 17.98
N GLY A 111 2.70 -7.29 18.61
CA GLY A 111 1.47 -7.73 17.94
C GLY A 111 0.31 -6.82 18.28
N TYR A 112 -0.43 -6.41 17.26
CA TYR A 112 -1.65 -5.62 17.36
C TYR A 112 -2.76 -6.38 16.63
N SER A 113 -3.93 -6.40 17.20
CA SER A 113 -5.07 -7.06 16.58
C SER A 113 -6.38 -6.34 16.91
N CYS A 114 -7.30 -6.43 15.99
CA CYS A 114 -8.65 -5.95 16.18
C CYS A 114 -9.63 -7.01 15.67
N ASP A 115 -10.63 -7.29 16.48
CA ASP A 115 -11.82 -8.01 16.05
C ASP A 115 -13.02 -7.12 16.36
N PRO A 116 -13.82 -6.72 15.35
CA PRO A 116 -14.98 -5.85 15.55
C PRO A 116 -16.03 -6.41 16.52
N ALA A 117 -16.00 -7.72 16.79
CA ALA A 117 -16.86 -8.33 17.80
C ALA A 117 -16.41 -8.03 19.25
N THR A 118 -15.20 -7.47 19.40
CA THR A 118 -14.62 -7.04 20.67
C THR A 118 -14.21 -5.58 20.58
N GLU A 119 -13.81 -4.98 21.72
CA GLU A 119 -13.30 -3.60 21.70
C GLU A 119 -11.92 -3.55 21.04
N CYS A 120 -11.77 -2.69 20.02
CA CYS A 120 -10.50 -2.43 19.35
C CYS A 120 -9.86 -1.17 19.95
N ALA A 121 -8.67 -1.33 20.51
CA ALA A 121 -7.91 -0.18 21.01
C ALA A 121 -7.39 0.71 19.86
N GLU A 122 -7.03 0.11 18.74
CA GLU A 122 -6.35 0.76 17.60
C GLU A 122 -6.99 0.33 16.28
N PRO A 123 -8.12 0.93 15.87
CA PRO A 123 -8.78 0.57 14.63
C PRO A 123 -7.97 1.02 13.40
N LEU A 124 -8.11 0.27 12.29
CA LEU A 124 -7.62 0.74 10.99
C LEU A 124 -8.31 2.07 10.63
N GLN A 125 -7.53 3.00 10.10
CA GLN A 125 -8.05 4.26 9.57
C GLN A 125 -8.19 4.17 8.06
N ALA A 126 -9.42 4.30 7.55
CA ALA A 126 -9.63 4.41 6.12
C ALA A 126 -9.09 5.75 5.61
N LEU A 127 -8.42 5.72 4.46
CA LEU A 127 -7.90 6.90 3.77
C LEU A 127 -8.89 7.35 2.67
N ASP A 128 -8.64 8.51 2.07
CA ASP A 128 -9.51 9.10 1.04
C ASP A 128 -9.73 8.20 -0.18
N SER A 129 -8.71 7.41 -0.56
CA SER A 129 -8.85 6.46 -1.66
C SER A 129 -9.52 5.17 -1.17
N ALA A 130 -10.57 4.74 -1.85
CA ALA A 130 -11.26 3.50 -1.53
C ALA A 130 -10.28 2.31 -1.46
N GLY A 131 -10.42 1.47 -0.43
CA GLY A 131 -9.57 0.33 -0.16
C GLY A 131 -8.20 0.66 0.41
N SER A 132 -7.91 1.92 0.70
CA SER A 132 -6.64 2.34 1.31
C SER A 132 -6.81 2.56 2.81
N TYR A 133 -5.84 2.09 3.57
CA TYR A 133 -5.86 2.10 5.03
C TYR A 133 -4.52 2.53 5.61
N SER A 134 -4.58 3.10 6.80
CA SER A 134 -3.41 3.30 7.65
C SER A 134 -3.61 2.66 9.02
N PHE A 135 -2.49 2.31 9.63
CA PHE A 135 -2.41 1.86 11.00
C PHE A 135 -1.21 2.52 11.68
N SER A 136 -1.41 3.00 12.90
CA SER A 136 -0.36 3.60 13.73
C SER A 136 -0.38 2.93 15.09
N PRO A 137 0.65 2.12 15.43
CA PRO A 137 0.69 1.40 16.69
C PRO A 137 0.92 2.35 17.86
N SER A 138 0.28 2.09 18.99
CA SER A 138 0.66 2.71 20.26
C SER A 138 1.72 1.89 20.99
N GLY A 139 2.64 2.54 21.67
CA GLY A 139 3.61 1.88 22.56
C GLY A 139 4.61 0.94 21.83
N LEU A 140 4.83 1.12 20.53
CA LEU A 140 5.91 0.47 19.83
C LEU A 140 7.25 1.05 20.31
N ASP A 141 8.06 0.23 20.96
CA ASP A 141 9.37 0.61 21.50
C ASP A 141 10.38 -0.52 21.23
N TRP A 142 11.22 -0.31 20.24
CA TRP A 142 12.22 -1.31 19.83
C TRP A 142 13.27 -1.59 20.91
N ASP A 143 13.45 -0.69 21.85
CA ASP A 143 14.44 -0.81 22.93
C ASP A 143 13.84 -1.42 24.22
N ALA A 144 12.51 -1.53 24.34
CA ALA A 144 11.87 -2.01 25.58
C ALA A 144 12.31 -3.41 26.04
N ASN A 145 12.66 -4.28 25.09
CA ASN A 145 13.05 -5.67 25.35
C ASN A 145 14.43 -6.03 24.75
N ALA A 146 15.21 -5.04 24.35
CA ALA A 146 16.53 -5.16 23.77
C ALA A 146 17.47 -4.10 24.39
N ALA A 147 18.78 -4.23 24.18
CA ALA A 147 19.68 -3.12 24.50
C ALA A 147 19.41 -1.98 23.50
N SER A 148 19.53 -0.73 23.96
CA SER A 148 19.29 0.43 23.09
C SER A 148 20.16 0.38 21.84
N GLY A 149 19.54 0.56 20.67
CA GLY A 149 20.18 0.47 19.37
C GLY A 149 20.56 -0.95 18.93
N ALA A 150 20.11 -1.98 19.64
CA ALA A 150 20.37 -3.38 19.24
C ALA A 150 19.48 -3.83 18.06
N VAL A 151 18.35 -3.16 17.83
CA VAL A 151 17.47 -3.39 16.68
C VAL A 151 17.86 -2.44 15.55
N SER A 152 18.16 -2.97 14.39
CA SER A 152 18.57 -2.17 13.21
C SER A 152 17.92 -2.65 11.90
N ARG A 153 17.16 -3.74 11.95
CA ARG A 153 16.40 -4.25 10.81
C ARG A 153 14.97 -4.52 11.23
N TYR A 154 14.05 -4.14 10.40
CA TYR A 154 12.63 -4.13 10.72
C TYR A 154 11.83 -4.88 9.67
N LYS A 155 10.79 -5.56 10.11
CA LYS A 155 9.78 -6.17 9.23
C LYS A 155 8.41 -5.97 9.85
N VAL A 156 7.40 -5.94 9.00
CA VAL A 156 6.01 -5.98 9.42
C VAL A 156 5.26 -7.05 8.63
N ALA A 157 4.40 -7.79 9.31
CA ALA A 157 3.42 -8.68 8.71
C ALA A 157 2.03 -8.10 8.95
N ILE A 158 1.21 -8.05 7.91
CA ILE A 158 -0.14 -7.50 7.97
C ILE A 158 -1.10 -8.56 7.44
N GLU A 159 -2.04 -8.96 8.27
CA GLU A 159 -3.14 -9.85 7.92
C GLU A 159 -4.46 -9.13 8.16
N VAL A 160 -5.28 -9.05 7.13
CA VAL A 160 -6.62 -8.45 7.17
C VAL A 160 -7.63 -9.52 6.80
N PHE A 161 -8.69 -9.58 7.58
CA PHE A 161 -9.68 -10.65 7.46
C PHE A 161 -10.98 -10.13 6.84
N GLY A 162 -11.48 -10.90 5.88
CA GLY A 162 -12.88 -10.87 5.46
C GLY A 162 -13.73 -11.80 6.34
N THR A 163 -14.84 -12.32 5.82
CA THR A 163 -15.72 -13.23 6.57
C THR A 163 -15.07 -14.61 6.76
N GLU A 164 -14.54 -15.21 5.71
CA GLU A 164 -13.95 -16.56 5.72
C GLU A 164 -12.55 -16.61 5.08
N ILE A 165 -11.98 -15.45 4.76
CA ILE A 165 -10.71 -15.33 4.05
C ILE A 165 -9.81 -14.28 4.70
N SER A 166 -8.51 -14.36 4.42
CA SER A 166 -7.54 -13.30 4.68
C SER A 166 -6.61 -13.14 3.47
N ASN A 167 -5.80 -12.07 3.46
CA ASN A 167 -4.72 -11.94 2.49
C ASN A 167 -3.59 -12.94 2.79
N GLU A 168 -2.76 -13.19 1.79
CA GLU A 168 -1.51 -13.94 1.98
C GLU A 168 -0.58 -13.18 2.93
N LEU A 169 -0.05 -13.88 3.93
CA LEU A 169 0.84 -13.30 4.92
C LEU A 169 2.25 -13.12 4.33
N THR A 170 2.67 -11.89 4.20
CA THR A 170 3.99 -11.50 3.68
C THR A 170 4.73 -10.64 4.70
N LEU A 171 6.06 -10.80 4.78
CA LEU A 171 6.94 -9.95 5.58
C LEU A 171 7.45 -8.78 4.75
N TYR A 172 7.00 -7.59 5.08
CA TYR A 172 7.39 -6.35 4.40
C TYR A 172 8.59 -5.68 5.09
N SER A 173 9.47 -5.09 4.29
CA SER A 173 10.55 -4.21 4.75
C SER A 173 10.06 -2.78 4.89
N PRO A 174 10.77 -1.92 5.66
CA PRO A 174 10.55 -0.49 5.62
C PRO A 174 10.67 0.08 4.21
N THR A 175 9.87 1.09 3.92
CA THR A 175 9.90 1.84 2.65
C THR A 175 10.54 3.22 2.82
N THR A 176 10.69 3.66 4.06
CA THR A 176 11.31 4.93 4.46
C THR A 176 12.16 4.71 5.70
N GLY A 177 13.10 5.59 5.97
CA GLY A 177 13.94 5.53 7.16
C GLY A 177 15.06 4.48 7.10
N GLU A 178 15.58 4.10 8.25
CA GLU A 178 16.64 3.11 8.39
C GLU A 178 16.12 1.71 8.02
N GLY A 179 16.83 1.03 7.14
CA GLY A 179 16.47 -0.31 6.66
C GLY A 179 15.52 -0.34 5.46
N ALA A 180 15.20 0.80 4.84
CA ALA A 180 14.53 0.84 3.54
C ALA A 180 15.46 0.32 2.44
N ASN A 181 14.96 -0.58 1.58
CA ASN A 181 15.64 -1.10 0.39
C ASN A 181 15.06 -0.47 -0.86
#